data_0543206fb2c723113f48bf84761d38da
#
_entry.id   0543206fb2c723113f48bf84761d38da
#
_cell.length_a   1.000
_cell.length_b   1.000
_cell.length_c   1.000
_cell.angle_alpha   90.00
_cell.angle_beta   90.00
_cell.angle_gamma   90.00
#
_symmetry.space_group_name_H-M   'P 1'
#
loop_
_entity.id
_entity.type
_entity.pdbx_description
1 polymer ?
#
loop_
_entity_poly.entity_id
_entity_poly.type
_entity_poly.pdbx_seq_one_letter_code
_entity_poly.pdbx_strand_id
1 'polypeptide(L)'
;MPQSNNEQTEVTQENPSFITEKAAFTAVGLRWEGSFAEAGAGSIRAMHQRFLVQYETIPNRVPSPYFYGISYHAAPGAAGFVHYAVVEVSEVSAIPDGMLSLEVPSLTYARCDHRKGQSIDRSYQNIGAWIDAQGYRLADTELTHFELYPLVQDPYSGDPEFTIMMPVEKA
;
A
#
# COMPACT_ATOMS: atom_id res chain seq x y z
N MET A 1 21.02 -45.09 5.95
CA MET A 1 21.36 -43.70 5.75
C MET A 1 20.18 -42.86 6.21
N PRO A 2 20.32 -42.17 7.34
CA PRO A 2 19.25 -41.26 7.72
C PRO A 2 19.21 -40.12 6.70
N GLN A 3 18.10 -40.00 5.99
CA GLN A 3 17.80 -38.78 5.30
C GLN A 3 17.59 -37.73 6.39
N SER A 4 18.46 -36.74 6.41
CA SER A 4 18.19 -35.53 7.15
C SER A 4 16.95 -34.89 6.51
N ASN A 5 15.80 -35.10 7.10
CA ASN A 5 14.66 -34.25 6.88
C ASN A 5 15.09 -32.86 7.35
N ASN A 6 15.53 -32.07 6.40
CA ASN A 6 15.60 -30.65 6.57
C ASN A 6 14.13 -30.17 6.55
N GLU A 7 13.39 -30.49 7.61
CA GLU A 7 12.21 -29.74 7.93
C GLU A 7 12.70 -28.33 8.22
N GLN A 8 12.81 -27.54 7.15
CA GLN A 8 12.78 -26.12 7.29
C GLN A 8 11.45 -25.86 7.99
N THR A 9 11.53 -25.59 9.29
CA THR A 9 10.42 -25.02 10.02
C THR A 9 10.06 -23.76 9.27
N GLU A 10 9.00 -23.81 8.45
CA GLU A 10 8.43 -22.58 7.89
C GLU A 10 8.07 -21.71 9.08
N VAL A 11 8.83 -20.62 9.24
CA VAL A 11 8.48 -19.62 10.21
C VAL A 11 7.12 -19.08 9.77
N THR A 12 6.07 -19.48 10.48
CA THR A 12 4.72 -19.02 10.21
C THR A 12 4.70 -17.52 10.39
N GLN A 13 4.54 -16.81 9.29
CA GLN A 13 4.41 -15.34 9.30
C GLN A 13 2.98 -15.01 9.72
N GLU A 14 2.80 -14.60 10.96
CA GLU A 14 1.52 -14.18 11.50
C GLU A 14 1.48 -12.66 11.65
N ASN A 15 0.55 -12.05 10.93
CA ASN A 15 0.29 -10.62 11.02
C ASN A 15 -1.17 -10.44 11.43
N PRO A 16 -1.44 -9.91 12.64
CA PRO A 16 -2.81 -9.64 13.07
C PRO A 16 -3.52 -8.74 12.07
N SER A 17 -4.71 -9.16 11.64
CA SER A 17 -5.55 -8.41 10.71
C SER A 17 -6.86 -8.00 11.38
N PHE A 18 -7.44 -6.90 10.92
CA PHE A 18 -8.74 -6.42 11.40
C PHE A 18 -9.45 -5.61 10.32
N ILE A 19 -10.75 -5.45 10.48
CA ILE A 19 -11.58 -4.61 9.60
C ILE A 19 -11.58 -3.20 10.16
N THR A 20 -11.40 -2.21 9.28
CA THR A 20 -11.46 -0.79 9.61
C THR A 20 -12.17 0.00 8.52
N GLU A 21 -12.75 1.11 8.88
CA GLU A 21 -13.34 2.06 7.95
C GLU A 21 -12.49 3.31 7.90
N LYS A 22 -12.33 3.87 6.70
CA LYS A 22 -11.70 5.18 6.50
C LYS A 22 -12.65 6.07 5.74
N ALA A 23 -12.97 7.23 6.33
CA ALA A 23 -13.80 8.23 5.68
C ALA A 23 -13.14 8.76 4.40
N ALA A 24 -13.94 9.28 3.48
CA ALA A 24 -13.43 9.93 2.29
C ALA A 24 -12.43 11.03 2.64
N PHE A 25 -11.38 11.15 1.84
CA PHE A 25 -10.33 12.14 2.06
C PHE A 25 -9.77 12.64 0.73
N THR A 26 -9.11 13.79 0.80
CA THR A 26 -8.37 14.37 -0.32
C THR A 26 -6.88 14.27 -0.04
N ALA A 27 -6.11 13.94 -1.06
CA ALA A 27 -4.67 13.80 -0.98
C ALA A 27 -3.99 14.52 -2.15
N VAL A 28 -2.72 14.83 -1.98
CA VAL A 28 -1.88 15.46 -3.01
C VAL A 28 -0.56 14.71 -3.10
N GLY A 29 -0.08 14.50 -4.32
CA GLY A 29 1.21 13.90 -4.55
C GLY A 29 1.48 13.52 -6.00
N LEU A 30 2.32 12.52 -6.19
CA LEU A 30 2.79 12.06 -7.48
C LEU A 30 1.94 10.88 -8.01
N ARG A 31 1.85 10.81 -9.35
CA ARG A 31 1.19 9.72 -10.07
C ARG A 31 2.20 8.95 -10.92
N TRP A 32 2.07 7.64 -10.90
CA TRP A 32 2.83 6.73 -11.75
C TRP A 32 1.86 5.82 -12.50
N GLU A 33 2.21 5.45 -13.72
CA GLU A 33 1.49 4.47 -14.52
C GLU A 33 2.48 3.58 -15.25
N GLY A 34 2.24 2.28 -15.24
CA GLY A 34 3.12 1.33 -15.89
C GLY A 34 2.69 -0.12 -15.69
N SER A 35 3.57 -1.03 -16.10
CA SER A 35 3.36 -2.47 -15.97
C SER A 35 3.81 -2.99 -14.61
N PHE A 36 3.36 -4.21 -14.26
CA PHE A 36 3.87 -4.91 -13.08
C PHE A 36 5.37 -5.19 -13.17
N ALA A 37 5.89 -5.45 -14.37
CA ALA A 37 7.32 -5.66 -14.59
C ALA A 37 8.13 -4.40 -14.27
N GLU A 38 7.65 -3.24 -14.71
CA GLU A 38 8.29 -1.94 -14.42
C GLU A 38 8.27 -1.64 -12.90
N ALA A 39 7.14 -1.89 -12.25
CA ALA A 39 7.01 -1.75 -10.80
C ALA A 39 7.99 -2.66 -10.06
N GLY A 40 8.06 -3.93 -10.43
CA GLY A 40 9.00 -4.91 -9.88
C GLY A 40 10.47 -4.58 -10.12
N ALA A 41 10.76 -3.85 -11.21
CA ALA A 41 12.11 -3.36 -11.51
C ALA A 41 12.51 -2.12 -10.69
N GLY A 42 11.61 -1.55 -9.88
CA GLY A 42 11.91 -0.47 -8.95
C GLY A 42 11.36 0.91 -9.32
N SER A 43 10.52 1.03 -10.36
CA SER A 43 9.97 2.32 -10.80
C SER A 43 9.10 2.99 -9.74
N ILE A 44 8.27 2.23 -9.02
CA ILE A 44 7.44 2.76 -7.92
C ILE A 44 8.32 3.19 -6.75
N ARG A 45 9.31 2.38 -6.39
CA ARG A 45 10.27 2.71 -5.33
C ARG A 45 11.00 4.02 -5.64
N ALA A 46 11.46 4.20 -6.88
CA ALA A 46 12.09 5.44 -7.31
C ALA A 46 11.14 6.63 -7.20
N MET A 47 9.87 6.45 -7.51
CA MET A 47 8.84 7.47 -7.38
C MET A 47 8.58 7.82 -5.90
N HIS A 48 8.54 6.84 -4.99
CA HIS A 48 8.45 7.08 -3.56
C HIS A 48 9.64 7.89 -3.04
N GLN A 49 10.85 7.61 -3.52
CA GLN A 49 12.04 8.38 -3.14
C GLN A 49 11.93 9.83 -3.59
N ARG A 50 11.49 10.09 -4.83
CA ARG A 50 11.23 11.45 -5.31
C ARG A 50 10.16 12.18 -4.50
N PHE A 51 9.10 11.47 -4.14
CA PHE A 51 8.03 12.03 -3.32
C PHE A 51 8.53 12.48 -1.96
N LEU A 52 9.34 11.67 -1.28
CA LEU A 52 9.86 11.96 0.05
C LEU A 52 10.79 13.20 0.07
N VAL A 53 11.40 13.55 -1.05
CA VAL A 53 12.19 14.79 -1.17
C VAL A 53 11.31 16.03 -1.28
N GLN A 54 10.06 15.89 -1.73
CA GLN A 54 9.19 17.00 -2.12
C GLN A 54 7.94 17.18 -1.25
N TYR A 55 7.53 16.17 -0.48
CA TYR A 55 6.21 16.18 0.18
C TYR A 55 6.00 17.36 1.14
N GLU A 56 7.07 17.89 1.74
CA GLU A 56 6.99 19.02 2.67
C GLU A 56 6.57 20.33 1.99
N THR A 57 6.65 20.40 0.66
CA THR A 57 6.17 21.55 -0.12
C THR A 57 4.66 21.57 -0.30
N ILE A 58 3.97 20.49 0.06
CA ILE A 58 2.52 20.38 -0.05
C ILE A 58 1.86 21.15 1.10
N PRO A 59 1.05 22.19 0.83
CA PRO A 59 0.35 22.93 1.88
C PRO A 59 -0.83 22.13 2.43
N ASN A 60 -1.23 22.47 3.66
CA ASN A 60 -2.40 21.93 4.35
C ASN A 60 -2.35 20.42 4.61
N ARG A 61 -1.17 19.85 4.74
CA ARG A 61 -1.03 18.43 5.12
C ARG A 61 -1.70 18.16 6.46
N VAL A 62 -2.51 17.11 6.50
CA VAL A 62 -3.01 16.56 7.77
C VAL A 62 -1.82 15.94 8.51
N PRO A 63 -1.58 16.28 9.78
CA PRO A 63 -0.50 15.66 10.55
C PRO A 63 -0.64 14.13 10.56
N SER A 64 0.40 13.44 10.10
CA SER A 64 0.45 11.98 10.04
C SER A 64 1.90 11.50 9.98
N PRO A 65 2.24 10.37 10.61
CA PRO A 65 3.56 9.76 10.46
C PRO A 65 3.73 9.00 9.14
N TYR A 66 2.71 8.99 8.27
CA TYR A 66 2.70 8.19 7.05
C TYR A 66 2.51 9.01 5.80
N PHE A 67 3.02 8.51 4.67
CA PHE A 67 2.49 8.80 3.34
C PHE A 67 1.78 7.57 2.80
N TYR A 68 0.95 7.74 1.79
CA TYR A 68 0.13 6.67 1.23
C TYR A 68 0.63 6.27 -0.14
N GLY A 69 0.78 4.97 -0.35
CA GLY A 69 0.92 4.35 -1.67
C GLY A 69 -0.41 3.73 -2.06
N ILE A 70 -1.07 4.28 -3.07
CA ILE A 70 -2.42 3.84 -3.46
C ILE A 70 -2.40 3.39 -4.92
N SER A 71 -2.80 2.14 -5.17
CA SER A 71 -2.85 1.57 -6.51
C SER A 71 -4.27 1.39 -6.99
N TYR A 72 -4.48 1.72 -8.24
CA TYR A 72 -5.75 1.58 -8.96
C TYR A 72 -5.58 0.59 -10.11
N HIS A 73 -6.56 -0.27 -10.31
CA HIS A 73 -6.59 -1.24 -11.41
C HIS A 73 -5.43 -2.25 -11.41
N ALA A 74 -4.86 -2.52 -10.25
CA ALA A 74 -3.77 -3.47 -10.07
C ALA A 74 -4.26 -4.91 -9.84
N ALA A 75 -5.40 -5.28 -10.41
CA ALA A 75 -5.92 -6.63 -10.32
C ALA A 75 -5.04 -7.63 -11.07
N PRO A 76 -4.97 -8.91 -10.63
CA PRO A 76 -4.21 -9.94 -11.33
C PRO A 76 -4.61 -10.04 -12.80
N GLY A 77 -3.64 -10.08 -13.71
CA GLY A 77 -3.87 -10.16 -15.16
C GLY A 77 -4.06 -8.83 -15.86
N ALA A 78 -4.05 -7.71 -15.16
CA ALA A 78 -4.10 -6.38 -15.79
C ALA A 78 -2.82 -6.13 -16.61
N ALA A 79 -2.96 -5.44 -17.75
CA ALA A 79 -1.83 -5.06 -18.60
C ALA A 79 -0.94 -3.99 -17.95
N GLY A 80 -1.51 -3.19 -17.06
CA GLY A 80 -0.82 -2.16 -16.31
C GLY A 80 -1.73 -1.59 -15.23
N PHE A 81 -1.19 -0.69 -14.42
CA PHE A 81 -1.95 -0.07 -13.33
C PHE A 81 -1.43 1.34 -13.02
N VAL A 82 -2.15 2.04 -12.18
CA VAL A 82 -1.82 3.39 -11.73
C VAL A 82 -1.48 3.35 -10.24
N HIS A 83 -0.43 4.05 -9.84
CA HIS A 83 -0.02 4.16 -8.45
C HIS A 83 0.21 5.62 -8.07
N TYR A 84 -0.21 5.98 -6.86
CA TYR A 84 -0.04 7.32 -6.32
C TYR A 84 0.81 7.26 -5.05
N ALA A 85 1.75 8.19 -4.91
CA ALA A 85 2.40 8.49 -3.64
C ALA A 85 1.88 9.85 -3.16
N VAL A 86 1.13 9.86 -2.07
CA VAL A 86 0.37 11.03 -1.64
C VAL A 86 0.39 11.20 -0.13
N VAL A 87 0.11 12.42 0.31
CA VAL A 87 -0.24 12.74 1.70
C VAL A 87 -1.64 13.34 1.76
N GLU A 88 -2.36 13.06 2.83
CA GLU A 88 -3.68 13.62 3.07
C GLU A 88 -3.59 15.12 3.35
N VAL A 89 -4.51 15.89 2.76
CA VAL A 89 -4.63 17.33 2.97
C VAL A 89 -6.02 17.68 3.49
N SER A 90 -6.11 18.70 4.32
CA SER A 90 -7.38 19.23 4.82
C SER A 90 -8.16 19.99 3.74
N GLU A 91 -7.43 20.60 2.83
CA GLU A 91 -7.96 21.29 1.64
C GLU A 91 -6.89 21.36 0.57
N VAL A 92 -7.29 21.48 -0.69
CA VAL A 92 -6.38 21.70 -1.80
C VAL A 92 -6.26 23.20 -2.04
N SER A 93 -5.05 23.74 -1.89
CA SER A 93 -4.73 25.12 -2.25
C SER A 93 -3.74 25.16 -3.42
N ALA A 94 -2.48 25.47 -3.21
CA ALA A 94 -1.46 25.36 -4.24
C ALA A 94 -1.00 23.90 -4.37
N ILE A 95 -1.01 23.37 -5.59
CA ILE A 95 -0.46 22.03 -5.88
C ILE A 95 0.96 22.24 -6.42
N PRO A 96 2.00 21.63 -5.79
CA PRO A 96 3.36 21.73 -6.30
C PRO A 96 3.48 21.20 -7.73
N ASP A 97 4.43 21.75 -8.49
CA ASP A 97 4.67 21.35 -9.87
C ASP A 97 4.91 19.83 -9.99
N GLY A 98 4.28 19.21 -10.97
CA GLY A 98 4.38 17.77 -11.21
C GLY A 98 3.50 16.90 -10.30
N MET A 99 2.78 17.49 -9.36
CA MET A 99 1.84 16.81 -8.49
C MET A 99 0.39 17.03 -8.91
N LEU A 100 -0.50 16.25 -8.34
CA LEU A 100 -1.94 16.34 -8.55
C LEU A 100 -2.70 16.07 -7.26
N SER A 101 -3.99 16.42 -7.25
CA SER A 101 -4.89 16.04 -6.16
C SER A 101 -5.63 14.75 -6.49
N LEU A 102 -5.94 13.97 -5.46
CA LEU A 102 -6.66 12.71 -5.54
C LEU A 102 -7.76 12.70 -4.48
N GLU A 103 -8.98 12.36 -4.88
CA GLU A 103 -10.06 12.10 -3.94
C GLU A 103 -10.27 10.62 -3.77
N VAL A 104 -10.27 10.14 -2.52
CA VAL A 104 -10.49 8.74 -2.18
C VAL A 104 -11.81 8.64 -1.44
N PRO A 105 -12.75 7.80 -1.92
CA PRO A 105 -14.05 7.65 -1.28
C PRO A 105 -13.95 6.96 0.08
N SER A 106 -15.01 7.05 0.88
CA SER A 106 -15.14 6.27 2.10
C SER A 106 -15.22 4.78 1.75
N LEU A 107 -14.31 3.99 2.31
CA LEU A 107 -14.22 2.55 2.05
C LEU A 107 -13.99 1.79 3.35
N THR A 108 -14.35 0.51 3.30
CA THR A 108 -14.01 -0.47 4.35
C THR A 108 -12.80 -1.26 3.91
N TYR A 109 -11.86 -1.47 4.81
CA TYR A 109 -10.59 -2.14 4.53
C TYR A 109 -10.34 -3.29 5.51
N ALA A 110 -9.68 -4.34 5.01
CA ALA A 110 -8.93 -5.24 5.85
C ALA A 110 -7.53 -4.67 6.01
N ARG A 111 -7.05 -4.60 7.23
CA ARG A 111 -5.76 -3.98 7.56
C ARG A 111 -4.86 -4.96 8.29
N CYS A 112 -3.58 -5.00 7.90
CA CYS A 112 -2.52 -5.64 8.68
C CYS A 112 -1.19 -4.94 8.48
N ASP A 113 -0.31 -5.04 9.48
CA ASP A 113 1.03 -4.49 9.40
C ASP A 113 1.99 -5.52 8.80
N HIS A 114 2.72 -5.12 7.76
CA HIS A 114 3.86 -5.85 7.25
C HIS A 114 5.13 -5.35 7.94
N ARG A 115 5.85 -6.27 8.56
CA ARG A 115 7.03 -5.96 9.37
C ARG A 115 8.32 -6.25 8.63
N LYS A 116 9.36 -5.55 9.03
CA LYS A 116 10.71 -5.79 8.54
C LYS A 116 11.12 -7.25 8.74
N GLY A 117 11.76 -7.85 7.73
CA GLY A 117 12.17 -9.26 7.74
C GLY A 117 11.10 -10.22 7.24
N GLN A 118 9.88 -9.78 7.01
CA GLN A 118 8.80 -10.61 6.48
C GLN A 118 8.78 -10.61 4.95
N SER A 119 8.23 -11.68 4.37
CA SER A 119 7.95 -11.75 2.94
C SER A 119 6.71 -10.92 2.59
N ILE A 120 6.83 -9.97 1.67
CA ILE A 120 5.72 -9.15 1.20
C ILE A 120 4.64 -10.03 0.55
N ASP A 121 5.04 -10.97 -0.31
CA ASP A 121 4.10 -11.88 -0.96
C ASP A 121 3.30 -12.67 0.07
N ARG A 122 3.96 -13.17 1.10
CA ARG A 122 3.30 -13.93 2.17
C ARG A 122 2.37 -13.06 3.01
N SER A 123 2.73 -11.81 3.29
CA SER A 123 1.84 -10.87 3.97
C SER A 123 0.55 -10.64 3.18
N TYR A 124 0.64 -10.49 1.86
CA TYR A 124 -0.54 -10.36 1.01
C TYR A 124 -1.35 -11.65 0.91
N GLN A 125 -0.71 -12.81 0.83
CA GLN A 125 -1.39 -14.11 0.87
C GLN A 125 -2.15 -14.30 2.19
N ASN A 126 -1.53 -13.95 3.31
CA ASN A 126 -2.11 -14.08 4.64
C ASN A 126 -3.33 -13.17 4.82
N ILE A 127 -3.27 -11.92 4.40
CA ILE A 127 -4.43 -11.02 4.49
C ILE A 127 -5.55 -11.49 3.58
N GLY A 128 -5.25 -11.98 2.39
CA GLY A 128 -6.23 -12.55 1.47
C GLY A 128 -6.98 -13.74 2.06
N ALA A 129 -6.25 -14.68 2.66
CA ALA A 129 -6.84 -15.83 3.34
C ALA A 129 -7.68 -15.42 4.55
N TRP A 130 -7.21 -14.42 5.31
CA TRP A 130 -7.96 -13.89 6.45
C TRP A 130 -9.27 -13.22 6.02
N ILE A 131 -9.25 -12.44 4.94
CA ILE A 131 -10.45 -11.81 4.36
C ILE A 131 -11.51 -12.86 4.06
N ASP A 132 -11.13 -13.93 3.35
CA ASP A 132 -12.04 -15.03 3.01
C ASP A 132 -12.59 -15.73 4.26
N ALA A 133 -11.72 -16.00 5.23
CA ALA A 133 -12.10 -16.68 6.47
C ALA A 133 -13.09 -15.85 7.32
N GLN A 134 -13.07 -14.53 7.20
CA GLN A 134 -13.97 -13.62 7.93
C GLN A 134 -15.31 -13.37 7.21
N GLY A 135 -15.53 -13.98 6.06
CA GLY A 135 -16.75 -13.79 5.28
C GLY A 135 -16.78 -12.49 4.49
N TYR A 136 -15.62 -11.95 4.16
CA TYR A 136 -15.44 -10.80 3.29
C TYR A 136 -14.85 -11.23 1.95
N ARG A 137 -14.90 -10.34 0.99
CA ARG A 137 -14.21 -10.47 -0.30
C ARG A 137 -13.56 -9.14 -0.66
N LEU A 138 -12.64 -9.14 -1.61
CA LEU A 138 -12.11 -7.90 -2.15
C LEU A 138 -13.25 -7.11 -2.80
N ALA A 139 -13.32 -5.81 -2.49
CA ALA A 139 -14.33 -4.94 -3.04
C ALA A 139 -14.13 -4.76 -4.55
N ASP A 140 -15.23 -4.74 -5.29
CA ASP A 140 -15.22 -4.39 -6.71
C ASP A 140 -15.14 -2.87 -6.86
N THR A 141 -13.94 -2.35 -6.74
CA THR A 141 -13.65 -0.92 -6.83
C THR A 141 -12.35 -0.69 -7.61
N GLU A 142 -12.21 0.48 -8.20
CA GLU A 142 -11.02 0.87 -8.95
C GLU A 142 -9.76 0.89 -8.08
N LEU A 143 -9.88 1.32 -6.82
CA LEU A 143 -8.80 1.28 -5.84
C LEU A 143 -8.60 -0.17 -5.39
N THR A 144 -7.45 -0.74 -5.72
CA THR A 144 -7.14 -2.15 -5.45
C THR A 144 -6.22 -2.36 -4.27
N HIS A 145 -5.27 -1.46 -4.03
CA HIS A 145 -4.28 -1.57 -2.95
C HIS A 145 -4.07 -0.21 -2.29
N PHE A 146 -3.99 -0.22 -0.98
CA PHE A 146 -3.68 0.96 -0.18
C PHE A 146 -2.61 0.57 0.83
N GLU A 147 -1.49 1.29 0.83
CA GLU A 147 -0.39 1.02 1.73
C GLU A 147 0.03 2.29 2.47
N LEU A 148 0.24 2.17 3.78
CA LEU A 148 0.74 3.26 4.62
C LEU A 148 2.23 3.04 4.86
N TYR A 149 3.05 3.99 4.43
CA TYR A 149 4.50 3.95 4.60
C TYR A 149 4.96 4.97 5.64
N PRO A 150 5.76 4.57 6.64
CA PRO A 150 6.35 5.52 7.58
C PRO A 150 7.20 6.57 6.86
N LEU A 151 6.99 7.84 7.18
CA LEU A 151 7.77 8.95 6.60
C LEU A 151 9.25 8.91 7.02
N VAL A 152 9.54 8.35 8.19
CA VAL A 152 10.89 8.29 8.77
C VAL A 152 11.66 7.01 8.39
N GLN A 153 11.07 6.14 7.59
CA GLN A 153 11.72 4.92 7.11
C GLN A 153 12.75 5.26 6.02
N ASP A 154 13.87 4.51 6.02
CA ASP A 154 14.87 4.63 4.95
C ASP A 154 14.24 4.26 3.60
N PRO A 155 14.10 5.21 2.65
CA PRO A 155 13.48 4.94 1.36
C PRO A 155 14.33 4.03 0.46
N TYR A 156 15.58 3.80 0.81
CA TYR A 156 16.52 2.93 0.07
C TYR A 156 16.56 1.51 0.63
N SER A 157 15.86 1.25 1.74
CA SER A 157 15.80 -0.10 2.32
C SER A 157 15.15 -1.09 1.35
N GLY A 158 15.78 -2.25 1.18
CA GLY A 158 15.21 -3.38 0.45
C GLY A 158 14.16 -4.16 1.23
N ASP A 159 13.97 -3.83 2.50
CA ASP A 159 13.13 -4.55 3.47
C ASP A 159 12.21 -3.53 4.19
N PRO A 160 11.20 -2.98 3.47
CA PRO A 160 10.35 -1.95 4.02
C PRO A 160 9.36 -2.48 5.04
N GLU A 161 8.99 -1.63 5.99
CA GLU A 161 7.80 -1.80 6.82
C GLU A 161 6.68 -0.93 6.26
N PHE A 162 5.47 -1.46 6.22
CA PHE A 162 4.29 -0.71 5.82
C PHE A 162 3.02 -1.39 6.30
N THR A 163 1.93 -0.64 6.30
CA THR A 163 0.61 -1.19 6.62
C THR A 163 -0.15 -1.48 5.33
N ILE A 164 -0.68 -2.68 5.22
CA ILE A 164 -1.52 -3.11 4.10
C ILE A 164 -2.97 -2.80 4.43
N MET A 165 -3.69 -2.16 3.50
CA MET A 165 -5.12 -1.92 3.57
C MET A 165 -5.76 -2.38 2.25
N MET A 166 -6.57 -3.44 2.30
CA MET A 166 -7.26 -3.98 1.13
C MET A 166 -8.74 -3.61 1.20
N PRO A 167 -9.28 -2.91 0.20
CA PRO A 167 -10.72 -2.63 0.16
C PRO A 167 -11.51 -3.94 0.14
N VAL A 168 -12.47 -4.05 1.04
CA VAL A 168 -13.29 -5.25 1.21
C VAL A 168 -14.76 -4.92 1.30
N GLU A 169 -15.60 -5.92 1.00
CA GLU A 169 -17.03 -5.89 1.20
C GLU A 169 -17.48 -7.25 1.74
N LYS A 170 -18.64 -7.31 2.35
CA LYS A 170 -19.20 -8.59 2.81
C LYS A 170 -19.48 -9.49 1.61
N ALA A 171 -19.04 -10.72 1.73
CA ALA A 171 -19.28 -11.73 0.72
C ALA A 171 -20.74 -12.14 0.63
#